data_03ce0a160c96e9ef753a63387e25e913
#
_entry.id   03ce0a160c96e9ef753a63387e25e913
#
_cell.length_a   1.000
_cell.length_b   1.000
_cell.length_c   1.000
_cell.angle_alpha   90.00
_cell.angle_beta   90.00
_cell.angle_gamma   90.00
#
_symmetry.space_group_name_H-M   'P 1'
#
loop_
_entity.id
_entity.type
_entity.pdbx_description
1 polymer ?
#
loop_
_entity_poly.entity_id
_entity_poly.type
_entity_poly.pdbx_seq_one_letter_code
_entity_poly.pdbx_strand_id
1 'polypeptide(L)'
;MSSLQSPSDASARNDLVYGLDDRPSAPIALLAALQHLLAIIVPIVTPGLLICQALGVSPRDTNLIVSMSLVISGIATFVQCKRFGPFGAGLLIVQGTSFNFVGPLIAGGALMVKQGTPVESVMAAIFGVVIAGSFVEMGISRILPFVKRLITPLVTGIVVLMIGLTLIKVGLISMGGGFSAMSNGTFANGENLLLSGVVLGFIVVLNRIPVVWMRSCAIVIALAVGYALAGYLGRLDFTGMHQAELFQVPTPLHFGLDFSW
;
A
#
# COMPACT_ATOMS: atom_id res chain seq x y z
N MET A 1 -28.42 -34.91 19.59
CA MET A 1 -28.58 -33.49 19.88
C MET A 1 -28.27 -32.75 18.58
N SER A 2 -29.33 -32.40 17.83
CA SER A 2 -29.29 -31.72 16.57
C SER A 2 -29.05 -30.23 16.86
N SER A 3 -27.89 -29.69 16.47
CA SER A 3 -27.59 -28.26 16.58
C SER A 3 -28.47 -27.47 15.61
N LEU A 4 -29.41 -26.72 16.14
CA LEU A 4 -30.21 -25.74 15.43
C LEU A 4 -29.27 -24.67 14.83
N GLN A 5 -28.94 -24.80 13.56
CA GLN A 5 -28.30 -23.76 12.77
C GLN A 5 -29.28 -22.58 12.64
N SER A 6 -28.84 -21.37 13.03
CA SER A 6 -29.69 -20.19 12.96
C SER A 6 -30.02 -19.85 11.51
N PRO A 7 -31.21 -19.34 11.20
CA PRO A 7 -31.59 -18.95 9.83
C PRO A 7 -30.70 -17.85 9.22
N SER A 8 -29.97 -17.09 10.04
CA SER A 8 -29.03 -16.04 9.59
C SER A 8 -27.77 -16.60 8.91
N ASP A 9 -27.34 -17.82 9.30
CA ASP A 9 -26.14 -18.46 8.71
C ASP A 9 -26.43 -19.05 7.32
N ALA A 10 -27.70 -19.39 7.06
CA ALA A 10 -28.10 -19.91 5.75
C ALA A 10 -28.23 -18.80 4.68
N SER A 11 -28.68 -17.60 5.06
CA SER A 11 -28.79 -16.46 4.14
C SER A 11 -27.41 -15.87 3.76
N ALA A 12 -26.49 -15.81 4.69
CA ALA A 12 -25.13 -15.34 4.46
C ALA A 12 -24.29 -16.26 3.52
N ARG A 13 -24.65 -17.58 3.47
CA ARG A 13 -24.00 -18.53 2.58
C ARG A 13 -24.45 -18.42 1.12
N ASN A 14 -25.63 -17.89 0.87
CA ASN A 14 -26.16 -17.74 -0.50
C ASN A 14 -25.55 -16.56 -1.28
N ASP A 15 -24.85 -15.63 -0.62
CA ASP A 15 -24.20 -14.48 -1.27
C ASP A 15 -22.74 -14.73 -1.67
N LEU A 16 -22.13 -15.84 -1.20
CA LEU A 16 -20.77 -16.22 -1.57
C LEU A 16 -20.78 -17.08 -2.83
N VAL A 17 -20.10 -16.62 -3.86
CA VAL A 17 -19.92 -17.38 -5.11
C VAL A 17 -19.07 -18.63 -4.90
N TYR A 18 -18.08 -18.55 -4.00
CA TYR A 18 -17.21 -19.65 -3.60
C TYR A 18 -17.06 -19.69 -2.08
N GLY A 19 -17.15 -20.88 -1.49
CA GLY A 19 -16.82 -21.14 -0.09
C GLY A 19 -15.31 -21.26 0.13
N LEU A 20 -14.91 -21.42 1.39
CA LEU A 20 -13.50 -21.47 1.80
C LEU A 20 -12.75 -22.69 1.22
N ASP A 21 -13.45 -23.80 1.09
CA ASP A 21 -12.90 -25.08 0.61
C ASP A 21 -13.16 -25.34 -0.89
N ASP A 22 -13.87 -24.42 -1.54
CA ASP A 22 -14.20 -24.56 -2.95
C ASP A 22 -12.95 -24.34 -3.82
N ARG A 23 -12.85 -25.13 -4.87
CA ARG A 23 -11.76 -25.06 -5.84
C ARG A 23 -12.30 -24.60 -7.20
N PRO A 24 -12.23 -23.31 -7.52
CA PRO A 24 -12.60 -22.83 -8.83
C PRO A 24 -11.71 -23.44 -9.92
N SER A 25 -12.20 -23.53 -11.15
CA SER A 25 -11.39 -23.99 -12.28
C SER A 25 -10.16 -23.08 -12.47
N ALA A 26 -9.06 -23.65 -12.99
CA ALA A 26 -7.80 -22.91 -13.16
C ALA A 26 -7.93 -21.58 -13.91
N PRO A 27 -8.71 -21.45 -15.00
CA PRO A 27 -8.91 -20.17 -15.67
C PRO A 27 -9.60 -19.13 -14.79
N ILE A 28 -10.61 -19.54 -14.03
CA ILE A 28 -11.35 -18.62 -13.13
C ILE A 28 -10.45 -18.18 -11.98
N ALA A 29 -9.67 -19.10 -11.40
CA ALA A 29 -8.70 -18.78 -10.36
C ALA A 29 -7.63 -17.80 -10.85
N LEU A 30 -7.12 -17.99 -12.07
CA LEU A 30 -6.14 -17.09 -12.68
C LEU A 30 -6.70 -15.70 -12.93
N LEU A 31 -7.93 -15.60 -13.47
CA LEU A 31 -8.60 -14.32 -13.67
C LEU A 31 -8.84 -13.59 -12.35
N ALA A 32 -9.31 -14.29 -11.32
CA ALA A 32 -9.50 -13.72 -9.99
C ALA A 32 -8.17 -13.25 -9.37
N ALA A 33 -7.11 -14.06 -9.49
CA ALA A 33 -5.78 -13.68 -9.02
C ALA A 33 -5.24 -12.44 -9.73
N LEU A 34 -5.38 -12.36 -11.06
CA LEU A 34 -4.99 -11.19 -11.85
C LEU A 34 -5.79 -9.95 -11.44
N GLN A 35 -7.09 -10.07 -11.23
CA GLN A 35 -7.92 -8.98 -10.74
C GLN A 35 -7.46 -8.47 -9.36
N HIS A 36 -7.16 -9.37 -8.43
CA HIS A 36 -6.63 -9.00 -7.11
C HIS A 36 -5.27 -8.34 -7.22
N LEU A 37 -4.36 -8.87 -8.05
CA LEU A 37 -3.05 -8.28 -8.30
C LEU A 37 -3.18 -6.85 -8.84
N LEU A 38 -4.00 -6.63 -9.86
CA LEU A 38 -4.22 -5.29 -10.44
C LEU A 38 -4.83 -4.31 -9.43
N ALA A 39 -5.71 -4.79 -8.55
CA ALA A 39 -6.31 -3.93 -7.52
C ALA A 39 -5.33 -3.50 -6.43
N ILE A 40 -4.32 -4.33 -6.11
CA ILE A 40 -3.47 -4.10 -4.94
C ILE A 40 -2.04 -3.65 -5.25
N ILE A 41 -1.56 -3.82 -6.49
CA ILE A 41 -0.18 -3.48 -6.85
C ILE A 41 0.16 -2.02 -6.53
N VAL A 42 -0.74 -1.09 -6.86
CA VAL A 42 -0.57 0.34 -6.58
C VAL A 42 -0.57 0.63 -5.08
N PRO A 43 -1.54 0.17 -4.28
CA PRO A 43 -1.50 0.28 -2.82
C PRO A 43 -0.23 -0.28 -2.16
N ILE A 44 0.36 -1.37 -2.69
CA ILE A 44 1.60 -1.93 -2.13
C ILE A 44 2.79 -1.02 -2.36
N VAL A 45 2.89 -0.44 -3.55
CA VAL A 45 4.03 0.37 -3.97
C VAL A 45 3.98 1.79 -3.39
N THR A 46 2.79 2.38 -3.29
CA THR A 46 2.59 3.79 -2.95
C THR A 46 3.20 4.23 -1.62
N PRO A 47 3.05 3.52 -0.49
CA PRO A 47 3.64 3.95 0.78
C PRO A 47 5.17 4.11 0.72
N GLY A 48 5.86 3.14 0.12
CA GLY A 48 7.31 3.20 -0.09
C GLY A 48 7.72 4.40 -0.94
N LEU A 49 7.02 4.62 -2.06
CA LEU A 49 7.27 5.76 -2.94
C LEU A 49 7.07 7.10 -2.22
N LEU A 50 6.01 7.26 -1.44
CA LEU A 50 5.73 8.50 -0.72
C LEU A 50 6.80 8.82 0.32
N ILE A 51 7.26 7.81 1.08
CA ILE A 51 8.33 7.97 2.06
C ILE A 51 9.64 8.34 1.36
N CYS A 52 10.02 7.62 0.31
CA CYS A 52 11.24 7.88 -0.45
C CYS A 52 11.25 9.29 -1.06
N GLN A 53 10.16 9.71 -1.67
CA GLN A 53 10.02 11.05 -2.26
C GLN A 53 10.09 12.15 -1.21
N ALA A 54 9.44 11.95 -0.05
CA ALA A 54 9.43 12.94 1.03
C ALA A 54 10.80 13.13 1.68
N LEU A 55 11.61 12.08 1.72
CA LEU A 55 12.93 12.07 2.34
C LEU A 55 14.08 12.33 1.35
N GLY A 56 13.78 12.42 0.05
CA GLY A 56 14.80 12.64 -0.98
C GLY A 56 15.71 11.43 -1.24
N VAL A 57 15.17 10.23 -1.08
CA VAL A 57 15.89 8.97 -1.37
C VAL A 57 16.22 8.88 -2.87
N SER A 58 17.38 8.32 -3.20
CA SER A 58 17.82 8.17 -4.58
C SER A 58 16.83 7.33 -5.42
N PRO A 59 16.72 7.56 -6.75
CA PRO A 59 15.85 6.75 -7.61
C PRO A 59 16.21 5.26 -7.60
N ARG A 60 17.49 4.92 -7.49
CA ARG A 60 17.98 3.55 -7.40
C ARG A 60 17.47 2.86 -6.13
N ASP A 61 17.63 3.51 -5.00
CA ASP A 61 17.19 2.98 -3.70
C ASP A 61 15.68 2.92 -3.59
N THR A 62 14.99 3.90 -4.17
CA THR A 62 13.52 3.90 -4.28
C THR A 62 13.04 2.67 -5.04
N ASN A 63 13.66 2.34 -6.18
CA ASN A 63 13.32 1.14 -6.96
C ASN A 63 13.58 -0.14 -6.15
N LEU A 64 14.66 -0.19 -5.40
CA LEU A 64 14.97 -1.33 -4.52
C LEU A 64 13.87 -1.52 -3.47
N ILE A 65 13.46 -0.45 -2.77
CA ILE A 65 12.42 -0.49 -1.73
C ILE A 65 11.08 -0.93 -2.32
N VAL A 66 10.71 -0.40 -3.49
CA VAL A 66 9.48 -0.77 -4.20
C VAL A 66 9.50 -2.25 -4.59
N SER A 67 10.61 -2.72 -5.16
CA SER A 67 10.77 -4.13 -5.56
C SER A 67 10.69 -5.06 -4.36
N MET A 68 11.35 -4.71 -3.25
CA MET A 68 11.27 -5.44 -2.00
C MET A 68 9.85 -5.49 -1.44
N SER A 69 9.12 -4.38 -1.50
CA SER A 69 7.72 -4.32 -1.03
C SER A 69 6.83 -5.31 -1.79
N LEU A 70 7.01 -5.43 -3.10
CA LEU A 70 6.27 -6.38 -3.94
C LEU A 70 6.64 -7.84 -3.61
N VAL A 71 7.94 -8.14 -3.49
CA VAL A 71 8.42 -9.51 -3.18
C VAL A 71 7.93 -9.95 -1.81
N ILE A 72 8.10 -9.11 -0.78
CA ILE A 72 7.68 -9.42 0.58
C ILE A 72 6.15 -9.54 0.68
N SER A 73 5.41 -8.67 -0.02
CA SER A 73 3.94 -8.79 -0.11
C SER A 73 3.51 -10.13 -0.71
N GLY A 74 4.19 -10.59 -1.76
CA GLY A 74 3.91 -11.89 -2.37
C GLY A 74 4.18 -13.05 -1.39
N ILE A 75 5.33 -13.04 -0.71
CA ILE A 75 5.71 -14.06 0.28
C ILE A 75 4.72 -14.05 1.46
N ALA A 76 4.42 -12.87 2.01
CA ALA A 76 3.50 -12.72 3.13
C ALA A 76 2.08 -13.19 2.77
N THR A 77 1.61 -12.86 1.56
CA THR A 77 0.31 -13.33 1.05
C THR A 77 0.28 -14.86 0.93
N PHE A 78 1.36 -15.46 0.40
CA PHE A 78 1.45 -16.92 0.30
C PHE A 78 1.40 -17.60 1.67
N VAL A 79 2.15 -17.07 2.66
CA VAL A 79 2.14 -17.55 4.05
C VAL A 79 0.75 -17.38 4.66
N GLN A 80 0.08 -16.26 4.41
CA GLN A 80 -1.26 -15.97 4.91
C GLN A 80 -2.30 -16.96 4.37
N CYS A 81 -2.23 -17.28 3.07
CA CYS A 81 -3.18 -18.18 2.42
C CYS A 81 -2.96 -19.64 2.79
N LYS A 82 -1.70 -20.10 2.88
CA LYS A 82 -1.38 -21.53 3.04
C LYS A 82 -1.29 -21.98 4.49
N ARG A 83 -1.23 -21.10 5.45
CA ARG A 83 -1.10 -21.39 6.88
C ARG A 83 0.06 -22.35 7.22
N PHE A 84 1.16 -21.78 7.70
CA PHE A 84 2.33 -22.55 8.14
C PHE A 84 2.40 -22.58 9.67
N GLY A 85 1.96 -23.65 10.29
CA GLY A 85 1.94 -23.78 11.75
C GLY A 85 1.12 -22.69 12.43
N PRO A 86 1.74 -21.83 13.28
CA PRO A 86 1.06 -20.72 13.95
C PRO A 86 0.91 -19.46 13.06
N PHE A 87 1.53 -19.45 11.87
CA PHE A 87 1.52 -18.31 10.95
C PHE A 87 0.48 -18.50 9.85
N GLY A 88 -0.19 -17.40 9.50
CA GLY A 88 -1.23 -17.35 8.48
C GLY A 88 -2.62 -17.77 8.99
N ALA A 89 -3.65 -17.13 8.46
CA ALA A 89 -5.04 -17.41 8.82
C ALA A 89 -5.69 -18.51 7.95
N GLY A 90 -5.06 -18.89 6.82
CA GLY A 90 -5.66 -19.78 5.83
C GLY A 90 -6.78 -19.13 5.02
N LEU A 91 -6.77 -17.80 4.94
CA LEU A 91 -7.73 -16.98 4.21
C LEU A 91 -7.05 -16.31 3.03
N LEU A 92 -7.77 -16.13 1.92
CA LEU A 92 -7.30 -15.39 0.74
C LEU A 92 -7.29 -13.88 1.04
N ILE A 93 -6.34 -13.45 1.86
CA ILE A 93 -6.14 -12.04 2.23
C ILE A 93 -4.77 -11.62 1.70
N VAL A 94 -4.76 -10.68 0.75
CA VAL A 94 -3.51 -10.13 0.23
C VAL A 94 -2.85 -9.26 1.29
N GLN A 95 -1.58 -9.52 1.56
CA GLN A 95 -0.77 -8.74 2.49
C GLN A 95 -0.05 -7.64 1.71
N GLY A 96 -0.06 -6.42 2.24
CA GLY A 96 0.57 -5.27 1.59
C GLY A 96 1.15 -4.30 2.61
N THR A 97 1.80 -3.25 2.11
CA THR A 97 2.32 -2.16 2.92
C THR A 97 1.18 -1.35 3.54
N SER A 98 1.39 -0.87 4.77
CA SER A 98 0.38 -0.11 5.50
C SER A 98 0.56 1.40 5.32
N PHE A 99 -0.53 2.10 4.98
CA PHE A 99 -0.56 3.56 4.94
C PHE A 99 -0.52 4.21 6.33
N ASN A 100 -0.80 3.46 7.39
CA ASN A 100 -0.91 4.00 8.75
C ASN A 100 0.39 4.62 9.25
N PHE A 101 1.52 4.09 8.78
CA PHE A 101 2.86 4.52 9.20
C PHE A 101 3.47 5.59 8.30
N VAL A 102 2.89 5.88 7.14
CA VAL A 102 3.45 6.83 6.16
C VAL A 102 3.63 8.22 6.78
N GLY A 103 2.59 8.74 7.43
CA GLY A 103 2.66 10.06 8.08
C GLY A 103 3.72 10.15 9.17
N PRO A 104 3.70 9.29 10.20
CA PRO A 104 4.71 9.25 11.25
C PRO A 104 6.14 9.06 10.73
N LEU A 105 6.36 8.16 9.78
CA LEU A 105 7.68 7.90 9.22
C LEU A 105 8.22 9.07 8.41
N ILE A 106 7.38 9.74 7.62
CA ILE A 106 7.76 10.97 6.92
C ILE A 106 8.09 12.07 7.93
N ALA A 107 7.27 12.26 8.96
CA ALA A 107 7.50 13.31 9.95
C ALA A 107 8.80 13.09 10.73
N GLY A 108 9.03 11.87 11.23
CA GLY A 108 10.25 11.51 11.94
C GLY A 108 11.51 11.60 11.05
N GLY A 109 11.44 11.00 9.86
CA GLY A 109 12.54 11.03 8.90
C GLY A 109 12.90 12.45 8.44
N ALA A 110 11.90 13.29 8.14
CA ALA A 110 12.14 14.69 7.77
C ALA A 110 12.78 15.50 8.90
N LEU A 111 12.47 15.19 10.16
CA LEU A 111 13.11 15.83 11.31
C LEU A 111 14.60 15.47 11.36
N MET A 112 14.93 14.19 11.18
CA MET A 112 16.35 13.73 11.16
C MET A 112 17.12 14.35 10.00
N VAL A 113 16.53 14.43 8.80
CA VAL A 113 17.14 15.10 7.63
C VAL A 113 17.40 16.58 7.94
N LYS A 114 16.47 17.28 8.59
CA LYS A 114 16.68 18.69 9.01
C LYS A 114 17.80 18.85 10.04
N GLN A 115 18.07 17.83 10.83
CA GLN A 115 19.19 17.81 11.80
C GLN A 115 20.52 17.50 11.13
N GLY A 116 20.56 17.29 9.80
CA GLY A 116 21.76 17.02 9.04
C GLY A 116 22.14 15.52 8.96
N THR A 117 21.24 14.61 9.37
CA THR A 117 21.48 13.16 9.24
C THR A 117 21.43 12.75 7.77
N PRO A 118 22.42 11.99 7.25
CA PRO A 118 22.38 11.46 5.88
C PRO A 118 21.14 10.61 5.62
N VAL A 119 20.58 10.69 4.42
CA VAL A 119 19.32 9.99 4.06
C VAL A 119 19.43 8.49 4.24
N GLU A 120 20.59 7.89 3.96
CA GLU A 120 20.84 6.46 4.15
C GLU A 120 20.73 6.05 5.64
N SER A 121 21.28 6.87 6.54
CA SER A 121 21.17 6.66 8.00
C SER A 121 19.72 6.84 8.48
N VAL A 122 19.00 7.80 7.91
CA VAL A 122 17.57 7.97 8.19
C VAL A 122 16.77 6.74 7.77
N MET A 123 17.08 6.17 6.60
CA MET A 123 16.41 4.95 6.14
C MET A 123 16.75 3.75 7.03
N ALA A 124 18.02 3.61 7.47
CA ALA A 124 18.42 2.57 8.42
C ALA A 124 17.65 2.68 9.75
N ALA A 125 17.51 3.90 10.29
CA ALA A 125 16.73 4.15 11.50
C ALA A 125 15.23 3.83 11.30
N ILE A 126 14.65 4.22 10.17
CA ILE A 126 13.26 3.88 9.83
C ILE A 126 13.05 2.36 9.81
N PHE A 127 13.96 1.61 9.17
CA PHE A 127 13.87 0.14 9.16
C PHE A 127 14.06 -0.45 10.58
N GLY A 128 14.96 0.11 11.38
CA GLY A 128 15.12 -0.29 12.78
C GLY A 128 13.84 -0.10 13.59
N VAL A 129 13.22 1.08 13.50
CA VAL A 129 11.95 1.40 14.17
C VAL A 129 10.81 0.49 13.71
N VAL A 130 10.69 0.24 12.40
CA VAL A 130 9.62 -0.62 11.84
C VAL A 130 9.80 -2.06 12.30
N ILE A 131 11.03 -2.58 12.33
CA ILE A 131 11.29 -3.94 12.83
C ILE A 131 11.00 -4.02 14.34
N ALA A 132 11.47 -3.07 15.14
CA ALA A 132 11.15 -3.03 16.56
C ALA A 132 9.63 -2.94 16.80
N GLY A 133 8.93 -2.09 16.03
CA GLY A 133 7.49 -1.97 16.06
C GLY A 133 6.77 -3.27 15.73
N SER A 134 7.28 -4.07 14.79
CA SER A 134 6.67 -5.36 14.45
C SER A 134 6.68 -6.35 15.62
N PHE A 135 7.73 -6.37 16.44
CA PHE A 135 7.76 -7.19 17.67
C PHE A 135 6.73 -6.70 18.70
N VAL A 136 6.54 -5.39 18.81
CA VAL A 136 5.49 -4.81 19.68
C VAL A 136 4.11 -5.22 19.18
N GLU A 137 3.83 -5.14 17.87
CA GLU A 137 2.57 -5.61 17.27
C GLU A 137 2.33 -7.10 17.51
N MET A 138 3.36 -7.93 17.35
CA MET A 138 3.28 -9.36 17.67
C MET A 138 2.92 -9.60 19.13
N GLY A 139 3.51 -8.84 20.06
CA GLY A 139 3.17 -8.88 21.50
C GLY A 139 1.74 -8.47 21.75
N ILE A 140 1.29 -7.35 21.19
CA ILE A 140 -0.08 -6.84 21.33
C ILE A 140 -1.09 -7.83 20.75
N SER A 141 -0.80 -8.49 19.64
CA SER A 141 -1.69 -9.45 19.01
C SER A 141 -2.04 -10.63 19.96
N ARG A 142 -1.12 -11.02 20.85
CA ARG A 142 -1.36 -12.05 21.87
C ARG A 142 -2.26 -11.57 23.00
N ILE A 143 -2.23 -10.27 23.28
CA ILE A 143 -3.02 -9.62 24.33
C ILE A 143 -4.39 -9.18 23.77
N LEU A 144 -4.54 -9.14 22.45
CA LEU A 144 -5.75 -8.66 21.77
C LEU A 144 -7.07 -9.29 22.29
N PRO A 145 -7.16 -10.59 22.60
CA PRO A 145 -8.37 -11.17 23.16
C PRO A 145 -8.83 -10.49 24.47
N PHE A 146 -7.88 -10.03 25.30
CA PHE A 146 -8.15 -9.32 26.55
C PHE A 146 -8.51 -7.85 26.30
N VAL A 147 -7.87 -7.21 25.33
CA VAL A 147 -8.06 -5.80 24.98
C VAL A 147 -9.27 -5.60 24.06
N LYS A 148 -9.78 -6.66 23.44
CA LYS A 148 -10.94 -6.63 22.52
C LYS A 148 -12.16 -5.91 23.11
N ARG A 149 -12.35 -5.96 24.43
CA ARG A 149 -13.43 -5.25 25.13
C ARG A 149 -13.26 -3.73 25.10
N LEU A 150 -12.02 -3.23 24.96
CA LEU A 150 -11.70 -1.81 24.89
C LEU A 150 -11.81 -1.27 23.46
N ILE A 151 -11.58 -2.13 22.44
CA ILE A 151 -11.67 -1.78 21.03
C ILE A 151 -13.15 -1.81 20.61
N THR A 152 -13.84 -0.72 20.95
CA THR A 152 -15.25 -0.53 20.57
C THR A 152 -15.33 -0.09 19.10
N PRO A 153 -16.50 -0.25 18.43
CA PRO A 153 -16.73 0.30 17.08
C PRO A 153 -16.45 1.80 17.00
N LEU A 154 -16.69 2.54 18.07
CA LEU A 154 -16.40 3.97 18.16
C LEU A 154 -14.88 4.24 18.05
N VAL A 155 -14.07 3.51 18.82
CA VAL A 155 -12.60 3.64 18.79
C VAL A 155 -12.08 3.31 17.39
N THR A 156 -12.57 2.21 16.79
CA THR A 156 -12.19 1.83 15.42
C THR A 156 -12.58 2.91 14.42
N GLY A 157 -13.78 3.49 14.53
CA GLY A 157 -14.24 4.58 13.67
C GLY A 157 -13.36 5.84 13.79
N ILE A 158 -12.97 6.22 15.00
CA ILE A 158 -12.06 7.36 15.23
C ILE A 158 -10.68 7.10 14.60
N VAL A 159 -10.11 5.90 14.78
CA VAL A 159 -8.82 5.54 14.20
C VAL A 159 -8.86 5.62 12.66
N VAL A 160 -9.90 5.03 12.04
CA VAL A 160 -10.08 5.09 10.58
C VAL A 160 -10.24 6.53 10.10
N LEU A 161 -10.98 7.37 10.82
CA LEU A 161 -11.13 8.79 10.51
C LEU A 161 -9.78 9.52 10.56
N MET A 162 -8.99 9.30 11.60
CA MET A 162 -7.66 9.93 11.76
C MET A 162 -6.69 9.51 10.64
N ILE A 163 -6.70 8.22 10.26
CA ILE A 163 -5.93 7.72 9.13
C ILE A 163 -6.37 8.43 7.85
N GLY A 164 -7.69 8.51 7.60
CA GLY A 164 -8.23 9.18 6.43
C GLY A 164 -7.81 10.66 6.34
N LEU A 165 -7.89 11.39 7.43
CA LEU A 165 -7.47 12.80 7.49
C LEU A 165 -5.97 12.98 7.20
N THR A 166 -5.13 12.09 7.72
CA THR A 166 -3.67 12.12 7.46
C THR A 166 -3.36 11.85 5.98
N LEU A 167 -4.07 10.87 5.40
CA LEU A 167 -3.90 10.51 3.98
C LEU A 167 -4.41 11.58 3.03
N ILE A 168 -5.46 12.34 3.39
CA ILE A 168 -5.93 13.48 2.60
C ILE A 168 -4.80 14.50 2.42
N LYS A 169 -4.07 14.84 3.47
CA LYS A 169 -2.93 15.77 3.39
C LYS A 169 -1.87 15.27 2.41
N VAL A 170 -1.49 14.00 2.51
CA VAL A 170 -0.51 13.38 1.61
C VAL A 170 -1.03 13.34 0.17
N GLY A 171 -2.31 13.00 -0.01
CA GLY A 171 -2.97 13.00 -1.31
C GLY A 171 -2.97 14.38 -1.97
N LEU A 172 -3.29 15.44 -1.24
CA LEU A 172 -3.27 16.82 -1.74
C LEU A 172 -1.85 17.26 -2.15
N ILE A 173 -0.84 16.91 -1.37
CA ILE A 173 0.56 17.17 -1.73
C ILE A 173 0.91 16.45 -3.04
N SER A 174 0.53 15.17 -3.17
CA SER A 174 0.78 14.38 -4.38
C SER A 174 0.05 14.95 -5.60
N MET A 175 -1.20 15.42 -5.45
CA MET A 175 -1.98 16.08 -6.50
C MET A 175 -1.31 17.37 -6.98
N GLY A 176 -0.65 18.11 -6.07
CA GLY A 176 0.10 19.33 -6.38
C GLY A 176 1.42 19.08 -7.12
N GLY A 177 1.80 17.82 -7.35
CA GLY A 177 3.06 17.42 -7.99
C GLY A 177 4.07 16.78 -7.04
N GLY A 178 3.65 16.47 -5.81
CA GLY A 178 4.47 15.82 -4.79
C GLY A 178 5.46 16.74 -4.08
N PHE A 179 6.30 16.13 -3.25
CA PHE A 179 7.30 16.86 -2.46
C PHE A 179 8.37 17.54 -3.33
N SER A 180 8.73 16.93 -4.47
CA SER A 180 9.68 17.51 -5.42
C SER A 180 9.17 18.84 -6.01
N ALA A 181 7.88 18.91 -6.34
CA ALA A 181 7.29 20.14 -6.85
C ALA A 181 7.24 21.26 -5.78
N MET A 182 7.12 20.89 -4.51
CA MET A 182 7.19 21.85 -3.40
C MET A 182 8.59 22.47 -3.28
N SER A 183 9.65 21.67 -3.45
CA SER A 183 11.04 22.17 -3.38
C SER A 183 11.43 22.99 -4.60
N ASN A 184 10.88 22.67 -5.78
CA ASN A 184 11.21 23.33 -7.05
C ASN A 184 10.29 24.53 -7.38
N GLY A 185 9.35 24.89 -6.49
CA GLY A 185 8.43 26.00 -6.69
C GLY A 185 7.36 25.79 -7.77
N THR A 186 7.18 24.56 -8.26
CA THR A 186 6.16 24.17 -9.26
C THR A 186 4.93 23.50 -8.62
N PHE A 187 4.80 23.60 -7.31
CA PHE A 187 3.69 23.02 -6.58
C PHE A 187 2.36 23.64 -6.99
N ALA A 188 1.35 22.80 -7.15
CA ALA A 188 0.00 23.18 -7.56
C ALA A 188 -0.08 23.94 -8.92
N ASN A 189 0.90 23.74 -9.80
CA ASN A 189 0.81 24.24 -11.16
C ASN A 189 -0.45 23.70 -11.85
N GLY A 190 -1.06 24.51 -12.74
CA GLY A 190 -2.30 24.14 -13.45
C GLY A 190 -2.23 22.78 -14.14
N GLU A 191 -1.07 22.42 -14.70
CA GLU A 191 -0.86 21.13 -15.34
C GLU A 191 -0.87 19.94 -14.34
N ASN A 192 -0.26 20.10 -13.16
CA ASN A 192 -0.27 19.08 -12.12
C ASN A 192 -1.69 18.85 -11.60
N LEU A 193 -2.44 19.94 -11.40
CA LEU A 193 -3.84 19.88 -10.96
C LEU A 193 -4.75 19.27 -12.03
N LEU A 194 -4.53 19.59 -13.30
CA LEU A 194 -5.28 19.01 -14.42
C LEU A 194 -5.03 17.51 -14.50
N LEU A 195 -3.77 17.08 -14.51
CA LEU A 195 -3.40 15.67 -14.59
C LEU A 195 -3.99 14.87 -13.44
N SER A 196 -3.79 15.34 -12.21
CA SER A 196 -4.31 14.68 -11.00
C SER A 196 -5.84 14.71 -10.93
N GLY A 197 -6.46 15.83 -11.36
CA GLY A 197 -7.90 15.96 -11.43
C GLY A 197 -8.54 15.00 -12.43
N VAL A 198 -7.94 14.81 -13.60
CA VAL A 198 -8.38 13.82 -14.60
C VAL A 198 -8.29 12.41 -14.03
N VAL A 199 -7.15 12.04 -13.45
CA VAL A 199 -6.95 10.70 -12.85
C VAL A 199 -7.98 10.46 -11.74
N LEU A 200 -8.16 11.42 -10.83
CA LEU A 200 -9.16 11.31 -9.76
C LEU A 200 -10.58 11.20 -10.31
N GLY A 201 -10.91 12.02 -11.31
CA GLY A 201 -12.21 11.97 -12.00
C GLY A 201 -12.48 10.60 -12.60
N PHE A 202 -11.49 10.00 -13.28
CA PHE A 202 -11.61 8.64 -13.81
C PHE A 202 -11.85 7.61 -12.71
N ILE A 203 -11.11 7.68 -11.60
CA ILE A 203 -11.30 6.78 -10.46
C ILE A 203 -12.73 6.89 -9.92
N VAL A 204 -13.23 8.12 -9.72
CA VAL A 204 -14.59 8.35 -9.20
C VAL A 204 -15.65 7.81 -10.18
N VAL A 205 -15.52 8.10 -11.47
CA VAL A 205 -16.46 7.64 -12.50
C VAL A 205 -16.47 6.11 -12.58
N LEU A 206 -15.30 5.47 -12.66
CA LEU A 206 -15.20 4.01 -12.75
C LEU A 206 -15.76 3.31 -11.51
N ASN A 207 -15.59 3.91 -10.32
CA ASN A 207 -16.18 3.37 -9.10
C ASN A 207 -17.71 3.51 -9.02
N ARG A 208 -18.33 4.38 -9.84
CA ARG A 208 -19.79 4.51 -9.95
C ARG A 208 -20.42 3.50 -10.87
N ILE A 209 -19.63 2.87 -11.73
CA ILE A 209 -20.14 1.87 -12.67
C ILE A 209 -20.48 0.57 -11.91
N PRO A 210 -21.70 -0.01 -12.07
CA PRO A 210 -22.12 -1.19 -11.31
C PRO A 210 -21.51 -2.50 -11.82
N VAL A 211 -20.34 -2.43 -12.45
CA VAL A 211 -19.60 -3.61 -12.94
C VAL A 211 -18.42 -3.87 -11.99
N VAL A 212 -18.48 -4.98 -11.26
CA VAL A 212 -17.49 -5.35 -10.23
C VAL A 212 -16.06 -5.32 -10.77
N TRP A 213 -15.85 -5.85 -11.98
CA TRP A 213 -14.54 -5.89 -12.61
C TRP A 213 -13.97 -4.48 -12.88
N MET A 214 -14.76 -3.58 -13.44
CA MET A 214 -14.34 -2.20 -13.74
C MET A 214 -14.02 -1.44 -12.45
N ARG A 215 -14.80 -1.63 -11.41
CA ARG A 215 -14.58 -1.02 -10.11
C ARG A 215 -13.29 -1.52 -9.45
N SER A 216 -13.01 -2.82 -9.54
CA SER A 216 -11.77 -3.40 -8.98
C SER A 216 -10.52 -2.93 -9.73
N CYS A 217 -10.61 -2.69 -11.04
CA CYS A 217 -9.49 -2.22 -11.85
C CYS A 217 -9.43 -0.68 -11.99
N ALA A 218 -10.34 0.06 -11.32
CA ALA A 218 -10.49 1.50 -11.50
C ALA A 218 -9.17 2.28 -11.31
N ILE A 219 -8.39 1.93 -10.31
CA ILE A 219 -7.10 2.60 -10.01
C ILE A 219 -6.09 2.34 -11.14
N VAL A 220 -5.98 1.11 -11.61
CA VAL A 220 -5.02 0.74 -12.67
C VAL A 220 -5.42 1.38 -14.00
N ILE A 221 -6.71 1.38 -14.34
CA ILE A 221 -7.21 2.03 -15.55
C ILE A 221 -6.96 3.54 -15.48
N ALA A 222 -7.28 4.18 -14.36
CA ALA A 222 -7.04 5.61 -14.18
C ALA A 222 -5.55 5.97 -14.22
N LEU A 223 -4.68 5.10 -13.69
CA LEU A 223 -3.23 5.26 -13.78
C LEU A 223 -2.76 5.17 -15.22
N ALA A 224 -3.23 4.17 -15.99
CA ALA A 224 -2.90 4.03 -17.40
C ALA A 224 -3.32 5.26 -18.21
N VAL A 225 -4.53 5.79 -17.97
CA VAL A 225 -5.01 7.05 -18.58
C VAL A 225 -4.12 8.22 -18.16
N GLY A 226 -3.75 8.31 -16.90
CA GLY A 226 -2.85 9.35 -16.38
C GLY A 226 -1.47 9.31 -17.03
N TYR A 227 -0.88 8.11 -17.20
CA TYR A 227 0.37 7.93 -17.92
C TYR A 227 0.27 8.31 -19.40
N ALA A 228 -0.81 7.91 -20.08
CA ALA A 228 -1.04 8.28 -21.47
C ALA A 228 -1.15 9.81 -21.63
N LEU A 229 -1.88 10.46 -20.73
CA LEU A 229 -2.01 11.93 -20.71
C LEU A 229 -0.68 12.62 -20.40
N ALA A 230 0.09 12.12 -19.43
CA ALA A 230 1.42 12.64 -19.10
C ALA A 230 2.38 12.48 -20.29
N GLY A 231 2.28 11.37 -21.02
CA GLY A 231 3.04 11.15 -22.27
C GLY A 231 2.66 12.13 -23.37
N TYR A 232 1.37 12.39 -23.55
CA TYR A 232 0.89 13.38 -24.52
C TYR A 232 1.36 14.82 -24.17
N LEU A 233 1.45 15.14 -22.89
CA LEU A 233 1.97 16.42 -22.39
C LEU A 233 3.51 16.50 -22.38
N GLY A 234 4.22 15.44 -22.82
CA GLY A 234 5.69 15.39 -22.86
C GLY A 234 6.35 15.38 -21.48
N ARG A 235 5.64 14.94 -20.44
CA ARG A 235 6.12 14.91 -19.05
C ARG A 235 6.72 13.60 -18.59
N LEU A 236 6.79 12.61 -19.48
CA LEU A 236 7.43 11.34 -19.17
C LEU A 236 8.93 11.44 -19.39
N ASP A 237 9.69 11.26 -18.33
CA ASP A 237 11.14 11.15 -18.40
C ASP A 237 11.51 9.65 -18.36
N PHE A 238 12.02 9.17 -19.49
CA PHE A 238 12.48 7.79 -19.65
C PHE A 238 14.00 7.63 -19.49
N THR A 239 14.72 8.70 -19.17
CA THR A 239 16.19 8.67 -19.04
C THR A 239 16.65 7.67 -17.98
N GLY A 240 15.90 7.54 -16.88
CA GLY A 240 16.16 6.56 -15.85
C GLY A 240 15.94 5.09 -16.27
N MET A 241 15.11 4.83 -17.29
CA MET A 241 14.85 3.46 -17.75
C MET A 241 16.07 2.83 -18.45
N HIS A 242 16.87 3.62 -19.13
CA HIS A 242 18.09 3.13 -19.80
C HIS A 242 19.21 2.74 -18.84
N GLN A 243 19.12 3.23 -17.59
CA GLN A 243 20.09 2.92 -16.53
C GLN A 243 19.57 1.85 -15.54
N ALA A 244 18.31 1.46 -15.68
CA ALA A 244 17.71 0.44 -14.82
C ALA A 244 18.13 -0.95 -15.27
N GLU A 245 18.68 -1.74 -14.35
CA GLU A 245 18.95 -3.16 -14.59
C GLU A 245 17.60 -3.91 -14.73
N LEU A 246 17.47 -4.70 -15.80
CA LEU A 246 16.26 -5.50 -16.07
C LEU A 246 15.98 -6.53 -14.97
N PHE A 247 17.02 -7.00 -14.29
CA PHE A 247 16.93 -7.93 -13.16
C PHE A 247 17.80 -7.43 -12.02
N GLN A 248 17.16 -6.84 -11.02
CA GLN A 248 17.83 -6.51 -9.77
C GLN A 248 17.36 -7.49 -8.71
N VAL A 249 18.29 -8.28 -8.16
CA VAL A 249 18.00 -9.14 -7.01
C VAL A 249 17.88 -8.23 -5.79
N PRO A 250 16.69 -8.18 -5.16
CA PRO A 250 16.50 -7.34 -3.99
C PRO A 250 17.37 -7.87 -2.85
N THR A 251 18.26 -7.01 -2.33
CA THR A 251 19.09 -7.34 -1.17
C THR A 251 18.34 -6.92 0.10
N PRO A 252 17.98 -7.89 0.97
CA PRO A 252 17.38 -7.55 2.26
C PRO A 252 18.33 -6.68 3.08
N LEU A 253 17.77 -5.70 3.79
CA LEU A 253 18.51 -4.81 4.70
C LEU A 253 19.65 -4.02 4.02
N HIS A 254 19.45 -3.59 2.77
CA HIS A 254 20.43 -2.82 2.00
C HIS A 254 20.98 -1.59 2.75
N PHE A 255 20.14 -0.90 3.53
CA PHE A 255 20.51 0.27 4.33
C PHE A 255 21.06 -0.10 5.72
N GLY A 256 21.09 -1.39 6.06
CA GLY A 256 21.37 -1.82 7.43
C GLY A 256 20.19 -1.54 8.38
N LEU A 257 20.47 -1.65 9.66
CA LEU A 257 19.52 -1.34 10.74
C LEU A 257 20.23 -0.42 11.73
N ASP A 258 19.60 0.69 12.04
CA ASP A 258 20.05 1.57 13.12
C ASP A 258 18.95 1.67 14.18
N PHE A 259 19.34 1.52 15.44
CA PHE A 259 18.46 1.58 16.62
C PHE A 259 18.82 2.77 17.52
N SER A 260 19.65 3.70 17.05
CA SER A 260 19.96 4.96 17.72
C SER A 260 18.83 5.97 17.48
N TRP A 261 17.97 6.17 18.45
CA TRP A 261 16.77 7.03 18.41
C TRP A 261 16.67 7.97 19.61
#